data_b3d3d95131b49f470e49d9b64adbba8b
#
_entry.id   b3d3d95131b49f470e49d9b64adbba8b
#
_cell.length_a   1.000
_cell.length_b   1.000
_cell.length_c   1.000
_cell.angle_alpha   90.00
_cell.angle_beta   90.00
_cell.angle_gamma   90.00
#
_symmetry.space_group_name_H-M   'P 1'
#
loop_
_entity.id
_entity.type
_entity.pdbx_description
1 polymer ?
#
loop_
_entity_poly.entity_id
_entity_poly.type
_entity_poly.pdbx_seq_one_letter_code
_entity_poly.pdbx_strand_id
1 'polypeptide(L)'
;VIVVLGILAVTAAPQFINFAGDARSGTLDGVRASMQSASTLINAKAKVQGTDESQTTDATNSPTVSNNGTDIAVAYGYPDAVEIDGLLDINAGDFGVVYETGTDAEEVSSTLIYAVGQGVPEADATSGCFVRYSEPTSAGSKPEYEKIDDGC
;
A
#
# COMPACT_ATOMS: atom_id res chain seq x y z
N VAL A 1 -9.06 -25.96 -43.69
CA VAL A 1 -9.42 -24.69 -43.03
C VAL A 1 -9.71 -24.91 -41.56
N ILE A 2 -10.51 -25.91 -41.16
CA ILE A 2 -10.89 -26.16 -39.76
C ILE A 2 -9.68 -26.53 -38.87
N VAL A 3 -8.72 -27.31 -39.39
CA VAL A 3 -7.51 -27.75 -38.67
C VAL A 3 -6.58 -26.56 -38.38
N VAL A 4 -6.44 -25.61 -39.29
CA VAL A 4 -5.62 -24.41 -39.13
C VAL A 4 -6.20 -23.49 -38.04
N LEU A 5 -7.51 -23.33 -37.98
CA LEU A 5 -8.20 -22.55 -36.94
C LEU A 5 -8.08 -23.21 -35.57
N GLY A 6 -8.07 -24.55 -35.49
CA GLY A 6 -7.88 -25.29 -34.25
C GLY A 6 -6.45 -25.12 -33.66
N ILE A 7 -5.42 -25.09 -34.47
CA ILE A 7 -4.02 -24.90 -34.06
C ILE A 7 -3.80 -23.47 -33.57
N LEU A 8 -4.38 -22.47 -34.23
CA LEU A 8 -4.29 -21.06 -33.79
C LEU A 8 -4.99 -20.81 -32.46
N ALA A 9 -6.14 -21.47 -32.20
CA ALA A 9 -6.85 -21.34 -30.93
C ALA A 9 -6.06 -21.92 -29.74
N VAL A 10 -5.37 -23.02 -29.94
CA VAL A 10 -4.55 -23.68 -28.87
C VAL A 10 -3.30 -22.86 -28.52
N THR A 11 -2.71 -22.15 -29.45
CA THR A 11 -1.51 -21.33 -29.20
C THR A 11 -1.83 -19.97 -28.58
N ALA A 12 -3.04 -19.47 -28.72
CA ALA A 12 -3.46 -18.18 -28.16
C ALA A 12 -3.90 -18.27 -26.69
N ALA A 13 -4.48 -19.40 -26.26
CA ALA A 13 -5.05 -19.57 -24.93
C ALA A 13 -4.05 -19.38 -23.77
N PRO A 14 -2.81 -19.89 -23.81
CA PRO A 14 -1.86 -19.71 -22.69
C PRO A 14 -1.41 -18.26 -22.47
N GLN A 15 -1.40 -17.44 -23.51
CA GLN A 15 -0.96 -16.04 -23.40
C GLN A 15 -1.99 -15.13 -22.71
N PHE A 16 -3.28 -15.43 -22.86
CA PHE A 16 -4.34 -14.64 -22.21
C PHE A 16 -4.41 -14.84 -20.70
N ILE A 17 -3.90 -15.97 -20.17
CA ILE A 17 -3.93 -16.25 -18.73
C ILE A 17 -2.93 -15.36 -17.96
N ASN A 18 -1.80 -15.00 -18.57
CA ASN A 18 -0.80 -14.14 -17.95
C ASN A 18 -1.18 -12.64 -17.96
N PHE A 19 -2.00 -12.19 -18.90
CA PHE A 19 -2.42 -10.78 -18.97
C PHE A 19 -3.19 -10.31 -17.72
N ALA A 20 -3.93 -11.17 -17.07
CA ALA A 20 -4.67 -10.80 -15.87
C ALA A 20 -3.74 -10.54 -14.68
N GLY A 21 -2.71 -11.35 -14.50
CA GLY A 21 -1.67 -11.15 -13.47
C GLY A 21 -0.87 -9.88 -13.73
N ASP A 22 -0.39 -9.69 -14.96
CA ASP A 22 0.35 -8.49 -15.36
C ASP A 22 -0.47 -7.21 -15.17
N ALA A 23 -1.76 -7.25 -15.50
CA ALA A 23 -2.65 -6.11 -15.29
C ALA A 23 -2.83 -5.77 -13.81
N ARG A 24 -2.97 -6.78 -12.94
CA ARG A 24 -3.07 -6.59 -11.49
C ARG A 24 -1.76 -6.05 -10.90
N SER A 25 -0.64 -6.63 -11.30
CA SER A 25 0.68 -6.14 -10.90
C SER A 25 0.88 -4.67 -11.31
N GLY A 26 0.47 -4.29 -12.54
CA GLY A 26 0.49 -2.90 -12.99
C GLY A 26 -0.44 -1.98 -12.18
N THR A 27 -1.61 -2.48 -11.76
CA THR A 27 -2.51 -1.73 -10.89
C THR A 27 -1.89 -1.49 -9.51
N LEU A 28 -1.21 -2.49 -8.94
CA LEU A 28 -0.48 -2.36 -7.68
C LEU A 28 0.68 -1.35 -7.79
N ASP A 29 1.34 -1.24 -8.94
CA ASP A 29 2.34 -0.19 -9.17
C ASP A 29 1.71 1.21 -9.10
N GLY A 30 0.48 1.36 -9.59
CA GLY A 30 -0.30 2.59 -9.45
C GLY A 30 -0.62 2.93 -7.98
N VAL A 31 -1.06 1.93 -7.20
CA VAL A 31 -1.31 2.09 -5.76
C VAL A 31 -0.03 2.48 -5.02
N ARG A 32 1.07 1.79 -5.29
CA ARG A 32 2.39 2.09 -4.72
C ARG A 32 2.84 3.53 -5.02
N ALA A 33 2.69 3.97 -6.26
CA ALA A 33 3.03 5.34 -6.65
C ALA A 33 2.13 6.38 -5.95
N SER A 34 0.86 6.07 -5.76
CA SER A 34 -0.08 6.92 -5.03
C SER A 34 0.29 7.04 -3.55
N MET A 35 0.67 5.92 -2.89
CA MET A 35 1.18 5.92 -1.52
C MET A 35 2.42 6.80 -1.38
N GLN A 36 3.40 6.67 -2.30
CA GLN A 36 4.62 7.47 -2.29
C GLN A 36 4.32 8.97 -2.44
N SER A 37 3.37 9.31 -3.31
CA SER A 37 2.99 10.70 -3.56
C SER A 37 2.27 11.30 -2.35
N ALA A 38 1.30 10.59 -1.77
CA ALA A 38 0.55 11.01 -0.59
C ALA A 38 1.49 11.20 0.60
N SER A 39 2.36 10.23 0.85
CA SER A 39 3.34 10.24 1.92
C SER A 39 4.32 11.41 1.81
N THR A 40 4.81 11.69 0.59
CA THR A 40 5.69 12.83 0.33
C THR A 40 4.99 14.17 0.57
N LEU A 41 3.71 14.28 0.20
CA LEU A 41 2.92 15.48 0.44
C LEU A 41 2.74 15.75 1.94
N ILE A 42 2.39 14.71 2.71
CA ILE A 42 2.24 14.84 4.18
C ILE A 42 3.60 15.19 4.81
N ASN A 43 4.69 14.55 4.38
CA ASN A 43 6.03 14.88 4.89
C ASN A 43 6.41 16.35 4.61
N ALA A 44 6.10 16.87 3.44
CA ALA A 44 6.34 18.28 3.15
C ALA A 44 5.53 19.19 4.10
N LYS A 45 4.28 18.84 4.39
CA LYS A 45 3.44 19.59 5.34
C LYS A 45 3.95 19.45 6.78
N ALA A 46 4.38 18.26 7.20
CA ALA A 46 4.97 18.02 8.51
C ALA A 46 6.19 18.93 8.75
N LYS A 47 7.06 19.06 7.75
CA LYS A 47 8.21 19.98 7.82
C LYS A 47 7.82 21.43 7.97
N VAL A 48 6.77 21.87 7.27
CA VAL A 48 6.26 23.25 7.39
C VAL A 48 5.64 23.48 8.76
N GLN A 49 5.01 22.49 9.36
CA GLN A 49 4.34 22.57 10.66
C GLN A 49 5.29 22.23 11.84
N GLY A 50 6.51 21.75 11.56
CA GLY A 50 7.52 21.42 12.57
C GLY A 50 7.21 20.14 13.35
N THR A 51 6.55 19.16 12.71
CA THR A 51 6.19 17.86 13.29
C THR A 51 6.98 16.70 12.67
N ASP A 52 8.00 16.99 11.87
CA ASP A 52 8.73 16.03 11.05
C ASP A 52 9.75 15.17 11.81
N GLU A 53 10.17 15.59 13.00
CA GLU A 53 11.14 14.85 13.82
C GLU A 53 10.50 14.18 15.05
N SER A 54 9.22 14.44 15.28
CA SER A 54 8.52 13.92 16.44
C SER A 54 7.89 12.58 16.13
N GLN A 55 8.16 11.60 16.97
CA GLN A 55 7.32 10.43 17.12
C GLN A 55 6.94 10.28 18.58
N THR A 56 5.67 10.00 18.79
CA THR A 56 5.25 9.27 19.96
C THR A 56 4.80 7.90 19.48
N THR A 57 5.34 6.87 20.04
CA THR A 57 4.93 5.46 19.84
C THR A 57 3.59 5.14 20.52
N ASP A 58 2.84 6.16 20.89
CA ASP A 58 1.55 6.05 21.56
C ASP A 58 0.45 6.56 20.60
N ALA A 59 -0.39 5.65 20.14
CA ALA A 59 -1.53 5.93 19.27
C ALA A 59 -2.47 7.05 19.75
N THR A 60 -2.38 7.42 21.05
CA THR A 60 -3.17 8.49 21.65
C THR A 60 -2.49 9.87 21.58
N ASN A 61 -1.21 9.95 21.27
CA ASN A 61 -0.42 11.19 21.27
C ASN A 61 0.47 11.36 20.04
N SER A 62 0.19 10.69 18.94
CA SER A 62 0.93 10.88 17.69
C SER A 62 0.84 12.33 17.23
N PRO A 63 1.95 12.95 16.83
CA PRO A 63 1.91 14.26 16.21
C PRO A 63 1.02 14.22 14.97
N THR A 64 0.27 15.28 14.75
CA THR A 64 -0.67 15.36 13.61
C THR A 64 -0.27 16.47 12.65
N VAL A 65 -0.58 16.24 11.38
CA VAL A 65 -0.46 17.20 10.28
C VAL A 65 -1.84 17.55 9.79
N SER A 66 -2.18 18.84 9.82
CA SER A 66 -3.47 19.26 9.27
C SER A 66 -3.45 19.23 7.74
N ASN A 67 -4.34 18.44 7.15
CA ASN A 67 -4.54 18.30 5.72
C ASN A 67 -6.00 18.60 5.35
N ASN A 68 -6.25 19.79 4.79
CA ASN A 68 -7.59 20.24 4.38
C ASN A 68 -8.66 20.18 5.51
N GLY A 69 -8.22 20.42 6.76
CA GLY A 69 -9.11 20.40 7.91
C GLY A 69 -9.27 19.02 8.56
N THR A 70 -8.57 18.01 8.07
CA THR A 70 -8.43 16.69 8.71
C THR A 70 -7.05 16.59 9.31
N ASP A 71 -6.95 16.15 10.55
CA ASP A 71 -5.67 15.90 11.21
C ASP A 71 -5.24 14.46 10.93
N ILE A 72 -4.08 14.32 10.32
CA ILE A 72 -3.45 13.05 9.93
C ILE A 72 -2.34 12.75 10.93
N ALA A 73 -2.40 11.61 11.60
CA ALA A 73 -1.33 11.15 12.47
C ALA A 73 -0.07 10.86 11.67
N VAL A 74 1.09 11.22 12.22
CA VAL A 74 2.38 11.07 11.54
C VAL A 74 3.41 10.42 12.46
N ALA A 75 4.19 9.51 11.87
CA ALA A 75 5.38 8.92 12.43
C ALA A 75 6.60 9.55 11.75
N TYR A 76 7.43 10.28 12.51
CA TYR A 76 8.63 10.99 11.98
C TYR A 76 8.34 11.82 10.73
N GLY A 77 7.17 12.48 10.72
CA GLY A 77 6.74 13.36 9.63
C GLY A 77 6.15 12.66 8.41
N TYR A 78 6.01 11.35 8.41
CA TYR A 78 5.29 10.58 7.39
C TYR A 78 3.96 10.08 7.93
N PRO A 79 2.95 9.80 7.09
CA PRO A 79 1.69 9.24 7.57
C PRO A 79 1.93 8.00 8.42
N ASP A 80 1.23 7.93 9.52
CA ASP A 80 1.10 6.70 10.30
C ASP A 80 0.51 5.59 9.42
N ALA A 81 0.85 4.34 9.69
CA ALA A 81 0.42 3.22 8.88
C ALA A 81 -1.12 3.12 8.76
N VAL A 82 -1.86 3.47 9.81
CA VAL A 82 -3.32 3.48 9.81
C VAL A 82 -3.95 4.61 8.99
N GLU A 83 -3.18 5.61 8.61
CA GLU A 83 -3.69 6.80 7.91
C GLU A 83 -3.47 6.74 6.40
N ILE A 84 -2.56 5.87 5.93
CA ILE A 84 -2.12 5.89 4.53
C ILE A 84 -3.23 5.58 3.55
N ASP A 85 -4.11 4.63 3.86
CA ASP A 85 -5.23 4.24 2.98
C ASP A 85 -6.26 5.36 2.84
N GLY A 86 -6.53 6.10 3.93
CA GLY A 86 -7.42 7.27 3.92
C GLY A 86 -6.91 8.45 3.08
N LEU A 87 -5.62 8.46 2.74
CA LEU A 87 -5.01 9.45 1.86
C LEU A 87 -5.09 9.09 0.37
N LEU A 88 -5.51 7.87 0.07
CA LEU A 88 -5.59 7.35 -1.30
C LEU A 88 -7.03 7.42 -1.80
N ASP A 89 -7.18 7.73 -3.09
CA ASP A 89 -8.46 7.64 -3.79
C ASP A 89 -8.63 6.21 -4.35
N ILE A 90 -8.86 5.26 -3.42
CA ILE A 90 -9.09 3.85 -3.76
C ILE A 90 -10.54 3.45 -3.50
N ASN A 91 -11.08 2.60 -4.38
CA ASN A 91 -12.44 2.09 -4.23
C ASN A 91 -12.41 0.79 -3.41
N ALA A 92 -13.17 0.73 -2.31
CA ALA A 92 -13.30 -0.46 -1.48
C ALA A 92 -13.90 -1.70 -2.20
N GLY A 93 -14.50 -1.50 -3.37
CA GLY A 93 -14.96 -2.61 -4.22
C GLY A 93 -13.82 -3.27 -5.00
N ASP A 94 -12.72 -2.55 -5.25
CA ASP A 94 -11.58 -3.00 -6.02
C ASP A 94 -10.37 -3.36 -5.14
N PHE A 95 -10.24 -2.69 -4.00
CA PHE A 95 -9.12 -2.87 -3.08
C PHE A 95 -9.59 -3.13 -1.65
N GLY A 96 -8.91 -4.04 -0.96
CA GLY A 96 -9.04 -4.26 0.47
C GLY A 96 -7.80 -3.77 1.22
N VAL A 97 -7.97 -3.51 2.51
CA VAL A 97 -6.91 -3.03 3.40
C VAL A 97 -6.75 -4.00 4.56
N VAL A 98 -5.51 -4.30 4.92
CA VAL A 98 -5.14 -5.06 6.12
C VAL A 98 -4.09 -4.27 6.88
N TYR A 99 -4.27 -4.14 8.18
CA TYR A 99 -3.31 -3.50 9.07
C TYR A 99 -2.48 -4.57 9.78
N GLU A 100 -1.16 -4.39 9.77
CA GLU A 100 -0.22 -5.28 10.47
C GLU A 100 0.28 -4.58 11.73
N THR A 101 0.14 -5.25 12.87
CA THR A 101 0.71 -4.76 14.13
C THR A 101 2.19 -5.05 14.18
N GLY A 102 2.97 -4.11 14.74
CA GLY A 102 4.39 -4.29 15.00
C GLY A 102 4.68 -5.30 16.10
N THR A 103 5.90 -5.28 16.58
CA THR A 103 6.34 -6.15 17.71
C THR A 103 5.59 -5.89 19.01
N ASP A 104 5.03 -4.70 19.15
CA ASP A 104 4.13 -4.34 20.24
C ASP A 104 2.69 -4.44 19.70
N ALA A 105 1.91 -5.36 20.26
CA ALA A 105 0.59 -5.76 19.75
C ALA A 105 -0.49 -4.65 19.74
N GLU A 106 -0.14 -3.44 20.12
CA GLU A 106 -1.05 -2.28 20.19
C GLU A 106 -0.82 -1.24 19.08
N GLU A 107 0.29 -1.33 18.33
CA GLU A 107 0.64 -0.35 17.30
C GLU A 107 0.70 -0.97 15.91
N VAL A 108 -0.06 -0.41 14.98
CA VAL A 108 0.00 -0.80 13.55
C VAL A 108 1.24 -0.18 12.95
N SER A 109 2.15 -1.00 12.44
CA SER A 109 3.41 -0.56 11.83
C SER A 109 3.40 -0.61 10.32
N SER A 110 2.47 -1.35 9.73
CA SER A 110 2.36 -1.51 8.28
C SER A 110 0.92 -1.65 7.82
N THR A 111 0.67 -1.22 6.60
CA THR A 111 -0.64 -1.35 5.94
C THR A 111 -0.48 -2.00 4.59
N LEU A 112 -1.25 -3.06 4.36
CA LEU A 112 -1.32 -3.79 3.10
C LEU A 112 -2.56 -3.37 2.33
N ILE A 113 -2.38 -3.03 1.06
CA ILE A 113 -3.48 -2.81 0.11
C ILE A 113 -3.42 -3.90 -0.96
N TYR A 114 -4.48 -4.68 -1.08
CA TYR A 114 -4.58 -5.81 -1.99
C TYR A 114 -5.77 -5.69 -2.93
N ALA A 115 -5.67 -6.31 -4.11
CA ALA A 115 -6.77 -6.38 -5.06
C ALA A 115 -7.85 -7.36 -4.58
N VAL A 116 -9.11 -6.91 -4.52
CA VAL A 116 -10.25 -7.75 -4.14
C VAL A 116 -10.38 -8.93 -5.12
N GLY A 117 -10.60 -10.13 -4.57
CA GLY A 117 -10.70 -11.37 -5.35
C GLY A 117 -9.41 -12.17 -5.47
N GLN A 118 -8.28 -11.68 -4.94
CA GLN A 118 -7.01 -12.42 -4.90
C GLN A 118 -6.71 -13.11 -3.56
N GLY A 119 -7.66 -13.06 -2.64
CA GLY A 119 -7.46 -13.51 -1.26
C GLY A 119 -6.98 -12.38 -0.37
N VAL A 120 -7.36 -12.42 0.88
CA VAL A 120 -6.91 -11.46 1.90
C VAL A 120 -5.51 -11.88 2.34
N PRO A 121 -4.48 -11.02 2.22
CA PRO A 121 -3.15 -11.37 2.73
C PRO A 121 -3.20 -11.52 4.25
N GLU A 122 -2.45 -12.47 4.77
CA GLU A 122 -2.20 -12.58 6.21
C GLU A 122 -1.17 -11.52 6.64
N ALA A 123 -1.17 -11.18 7.92
CA ALA A 123 -0.12 -10.34 8.47
C ALA A 123 1.24 -11.03 8.26
N ASP A 124 2.28 -10.24 8.00
CA ASP A 124 3.64 -10.70 7.67
C ASP A 124 3.73 -11.56 6.38
N ALA A 125 2.72 -11.50 5.51
CA ALA A 125 2.75 -12.23 4.25
C ALA A 125 3.95 -11.82 3.39
N THR A 126 4.67 -12.83 2.87
CA THR A 126 5.82 -12.66 1.97
C THR A 126 5.51 -13.05 0.52
N SER A 127 4.29 -13.51 0.27
CA SER A 127 3.78 -13.87 -1.06
C SER A 127 2.34 -13.42 -1.19
N GLY A 128 1.91 -13.13 -2.42
CA GLY A 128 0.54 -12.69 -2.68
C GLY A 128 0.43 -11.61 -3.75
N CYS A 129 -0.64 -10.83 -3.68
CA CYS A 129 -0.93 -9.76 -4.63
C CYS A 129 -1.32 -8.48 -3.87
N PHE A 130 -0.33 -7.75 -3.35
CA PHE A 130 -0.56 -6.56 -2.52
C PHE A 130 0.64 -5.61 -2.53
N VAL A 131 0.40 -4.40 -2.04
CA VAL A 131 1.45 -3.42 -1.70
C VAL A 131 1.44 -3.21 -0.20
N ARG A 132 2.61 -3.27 0.42
CA ARG A 132 2.83 -2.96 1.83
C ARG A 132 3.44 -1.56 1.96
N TYR A 133 2.86 -0.77 2.81
CA TYR A 133 3.42 0.45 3.36
C TYR A 133 3.91 0.17 4.77
N SER A 134 5.16 0.46 5.05
CA SER A 134 5.71 0.41 6.43
C SER A 134 6.18 1.80 6.83
N GLU A 135 5.72 2.28 7.95
CA GLU A 135 6.08 3.59 8.46
C GLU A 135 7.55 3.64 8.91
N PRO A 136 8.14 4.84 9.01
CA PRO A 136 9.50 4.98 9.50
C PRO A 136 9.60 4.60 10.99
N THR A 137 10.66 3.92 11.36
CA THR A 137 10.94 3.50 12.76
C THR A 137 11.89 4.41 13.52
N SER A 138 12.43 5.45 12.88
CA SER A 138 13.38 6.38 13.50
C SER A 138 13.44 7.71 12.76
N ALA A 139 13.84 8.76 13.49
CA ALA A 139 14.03 10.09 12.92
C ALA A 139 14.99 10.07 11.73
N GLY A 140 14.60 10.70 10.64
CA GLY A 140 15.38 10.76 9.39
C GLY A 140 15.28 9.51 8.52
N SER A 141 14.64 8.43 8.95
CA SER A 141 14.31 7.29 8.08
C SER A 141 13.12 7.62 7.17
N LYS A 142 12.95 6.81 6.14
CA LYS A 142 11.85 6.94 5.19
C LYS A 142 10.95 5.72 5.29
N PRO A 143 9.67 5.86 4.95
CA PRO A 143 8.78 4.72 4.88
C PRO A 143 9.22 3.77 3.75
N GLU A 144 8.89 2.51 3.91
CA GLU A 144 9.11 1.48 2.88
C GLU A 144 7.82 1.20 2.11
N TYR A 145 7.97 0.89 0.83
CA TYR A 145 6.87 0.58 -0.10
C TYR A 145 7.23 -0.68 -0.86
N GLU A 146 6.76 -1.80 -0.38
CA GLU A 146 7.02 -3.11 -0.97
C GLU A 146 5.84 -3.55 -1.84
N LYS A 147 6.11 -4.01 -3.07
CA LYS A 147 5.11 -4.66 -3.90
C LYS A 147 5.38 -6.17 -3.92
N ILE A 148 4.38 -6.96 -3.64
CA ILE A 148 4.39 -8.42 -3.70
C ILE A 148 3.34 -8.83 -4.73
N ASP A 149 3.78 -9.41 -5.84
CA ASP A 149 2.95 -9.68 -7.01
C ASP A 149 3.09 -11.12 -7.56
N ASP A 150 3.76 -11.99 -6.82
CA ASP A 150 3.96 -13.41 -7.18
C ASP A 150 2.65 -14.23 -7.12
N GLY A 151 1.65 -13.73 -6.42
CA GLY A 151 0.30 -14.28 -6.34
C GLY A 151 -0.74 -13.57 -7.21
N CYS A 152 -0.34 -12.58 -8.03
CA CYS A 152 -1.25 -11.90 -8.91
C CYS A 152 -1.64 -12.74 -10.12
#